data_5ca60c9e10be1ac718330d53c65bb3d0
#
_entry.id   5ca60c9e10be1ac718330d53c65bb3d0
#
_cell.length_a   1.000
_cell.length_b   1.000
_cell.length_c   1.000
_cell.angle_alpha   90.00
_cell.angle_beta   90.00
_cell.angle_gamma   90.00
#
_symmetry.space_group_name_H-M   'P 1'
#
loop_
_entity.id
_entity.type
_entity.pdbx_description
1 polymer ?
#
loop_
_entity_poly.entity_id
_entity_poly.type
_entity_poly.pdbx_seq_one_letter_code
_entity_poly.pdbx_strand_id
1 'polypeptide(L)'
;MVELLEDAARAGKEVTVIVELMARFDEQNNLDTAHKLQSAGAHVVYGMVGKKTHAKMLMIVRRERKKLRRYVHLGTGNYHQGNTRVYTDYGLITNDKDITQDVHELFMQLTTQGPNPPLARLFQSPVGISDMLVSKIQREAEHARQGLDSHVIIKANGLSSPVVINAMYEASLAGVKIELIIRGICCLRPGIAGLSENITVRSVVGRFLEHGRVFYFLNAADESEIYLSSADLMPRNLRNRIEQCTPILDPIIKATILNDLHAYLADNSNAWLMEPNGKYIQAIPAGPEVPRFNACLLYTSPSPRYIGESR
;
A
#
# COMPACT_ATOMS: atom_id res chain seq x y z
N MET A 1 3.28 5.26 20.51
CA MET A 1 2.66 6.36 19.74
C MET A 1 1.59 7.09 20.54
N VAL A 2 0.62 6.41 21.13
CA VAL A 2 -0.42 7.05 21.96
C VAL A 2 0.21 7.91 23.06
N GLU A 3 1.13 7.38 23.84
CA GLU A 3 1.86 8.11 24.89
C GLU A 3 2.54 9.39 24.37
N LEU A 4 3.19 9.32 23.20
CA LEU A 4 3.83 10.49 22.58
C LEU A 4 2.82 11.59 22.18
N LEU A 5 1.62 11.19 21.76
CA LEU A 5 0.54 12.14 21.45
C LEU A 5 -0.05 12.75 22.72
N GLU A 6 -0.19 11.96 23.79
CA GLU A 6 -0.58 12.47 25.10
C GLU A 6 0.44 13.50 25.64
N ASP A 7 1.74 13.15 25.58
CA ASP A 7 2.82 14.04 26.01
C ASP A 7 2.84 15.36 25.19
N ALA A 8 2.62 15.26 23.89
CA ALA A 8 2.53 16.43 23.03
C ALA A 8 1.33 17.34 23.41
N ALA A 9 0.16 16.75 23.66
CA ALA A 9 -1.03 17.50 24.09
C ALA A 9 -0.81 18.17 25.46
N ARG A 10 -0.28 17.44 26.45
CA ARG A 10 0.07 17.98 27.77
C ARG A 10 1.13 19.09 27.67
N ALA A 11 2.02 19.04 26.70
CA ALA A 11 2.99 20.07 26.42
C ALA A 11 2.42 21.30 25.65
N GLY A 12 1.10 21.39 25.50
CA GLY A 12 0.40 22.51 24.88
C GLY A 12 0.45 22.54 23.36
N LYS A 13 0.74 21.41 22.69
CA LYS A 13 0.61 21.30 21.23
C LYS A 13 -0.82 20.96 20.86
N GLU A 14 -1.28 21.50 19.73
CA GLU A 14 -2.54 21.09 19.13
C GLU A 14 -2.39 19.67 18.57
N VAL A 15 -3.12 18.74 19.15
CA VAL A 15 -3.12 17.32 18.75
C VAL A 15 -4.53 16.94 18.35
N THR A 16 -4.73 16.54 17.11
CA THR A 16 -6.00 15.99 16.61
C THR A 16 -5.78 14.53 16.22
N VAL A 17 -6.62 13.65 16.71
CA VAL A 17 -6.54 12.20 16.45
C VAL A 17 -7.87 11.70 15.93
N ILE A 18 -7.82 10.97 14.82
CA ILE A 18 -8.98 10.27 14.27
C ILE A 18 -8.88 8.82 14.72
N VAL A 19 -9.83 8.39 15.54
CA VAL A 19 -9.90 7.03 16.08
C VAL A 19 -10.99 6.26 15.35
N GLU A 20 -10.64 5.13 14.75
CA GLU A 20 -11.58 4.21 14.11
C GLU A 20 -12.19 3.27 15.15
N LEU A 21 -13.46 3.45 15.45
CA LEU A 21 -14.18 2.64 16.44
C LEU A 21 -14.59 1.25 15.91
N MET A 22 -14.83 1.14 14.60
CA MET A 22 -15.29 -0.12 13.98
C MET A 22 -14.12 -1.08 13.71
N ALA A 23 -13.33 -1.37 14.73
CA ALA A 23 -12.22 -2.32 14.66
C ALA A 23 -12.66 -3.66 15.24
N ARG A 24 -12.81 -4.70 14.40
CA ARG A 24 -13.17 -6.05 14.86
C ARG A 24 -12.27 -6.50 16.01
N PHE A 25 -12.88 -6.83 17.17
CA PHE A 25 -12.24 -7.31 18.41
C PHE A 25 -11.37 -6.30 19.15
N ASP A 26 -11.43 -5.00 18.81
CA ASP A 26 -10.56 -3.98 19.39
C ASP A 26 -11.33 -2.69 19.75
N GLU A 27 -12.66 -2.73 19.70
CA GLU A 27 -13.54 -1.56 19.90
C GLU A 27 -13.31 -0.94 21.28
N GLN A 28 -13.22 -1.77 22.34
CA GLN A 28 -13.02 -1.28 23.71
C GLN A 28 -11.66 -0.61 23.87
N ASN A 29 -10.60 -1.20 23.34
CA ASN A 29 -9.25 -0.65 23.39
C ASN A 29 -9.15 0.69 22.63
N ASN A 30 -9.88 0.83 21.52
CA ASN A 30 -9.95 2.08 20.78
C ASN A 30 -10.71 3.17 21.55
N LEU A 31 -11.79 2.82 22.25
CA LEU A 31 -12.50 3.73 23.16
C LEU A 31 -11.61 4.18 24.30
N ASP A 32 -10.92 3.26 24.97
CA ASP A 32 -10.00 3.56 26.06
C ASP A 32 -8.85 4.48 25.59
N THR A 33 -8.35 4.23 24.38
CA THR A 33 -7.34 5.09 23.75
C THR A 33 -7.88 6.49 23.47
N ALA A 34 -9.10 6.60 22.96
CA ALA A 34 -9.77 7.89 22.74
C ALA A 34 -9.93 8.68 24.03
N HIS A 35 -10.39 8.03 25.11
CA HIS A 35 -10.55 8.67 26.42
C HIS A 35 -9.21 9.14 27.01
N LYS A 36 -8.13 8.35 26.89
CA LYS A 36 -6.79 8.76 27.33
C LYS A 36 -6.30 10.01 26.60
N LEU A 37 -6.44 10.03 25.28
CA LEU A 37 -6.05 11.17 24.46
C LEU A 37 -6.87 12.44 24.79
N GLN A 38 -8.19 12.31 24.95
CA GLN A 38 -9.06 13.42 25.35
C GLN A 38 -8.68 13.97 26.73
N SER A 39 -8.41 13.08 27.70
CA SER A 39 -7.99 13.46 29.05
C SER A 39 -6.62 14.18 29.07
N ALA A 40 -5.77 13.92 28.09
CA ALA A 40 -4.51 14.62 27.89
C ALA A 40 -4.66 15.99 27.19
N GLY A 41 -5.86 16.34 26.71
CA GLY A 41 -6.15 17.58 25.99
C GLY A 41 -6.11 17.48 24.46
N ALA A 42 -6.04 16.27 23.90
CA ALA A 42 -6.11 16.06 22.46
C ALA A 42 -7.56 16.16 21.95
N HIS A 43 -7.69 16.63 20.72
CA HIS A 43 -8.95 16.64 19.98
C HIS A 43 -9.17 15.24 19.37
N VAL A 44 -10.18 14.52 19.77
CA VAL A 44 -10.48 13.19 19.23
C VAL A 44 -11.73 13.24 18.36
N VAL A 45 -11.58 12.75 17.14
CA VAL A 45 -12.65 12.60 16.16
C VAL A 45 -12.87 11.11 15.89
N TYR A 46 -14.12 10.68 15.88
CA TYR A 46 -14.48 9.30 15.63
C TYR A 46 -14.86 9.15 14.16
N GLY A 47 -13.90 8.71 13.35
CA GLY A 47 -14.06 8.34 11.95
C GLY A 47 -15.19 9.00 11.15
N MET A 48 -15.44 8.57 9.93
CA MET A 48 -16.52 9.07 9.10
C MET A 48 -17.77 8.17 9.23
N VAL A 49 -18.94 8.78 9.43
CA VAL A 49 -20.20 8.03 9.55
C VAL A 49 -20.46 7.17 8.31
N GLY A 50 -20.76 5.90 8.52
CA GLY A 50 -21.07 4.93 7.46
C GLY A 50 -19.86 4.44 6.64
N LYS A 51 -18.65 4.90 6.93
CA LYS A 51 -17.42 4.46 6.24
C LYS A 51 -16.31 4.17 7.24
N LYS A 52 -15.70 3.01 7.11
CA LYS A 52 -14.52 2.68 7.93
C LYS A 52 -13.30 3.44 7.43
N THR A 53 -12.64 4.18 8.32
CA THR A 53 -11.35 4.82 8.03
C THR A 53 -10.22 3.80 8.15
N HIS A 54 -9.56 3.50 7.04
CA HIS A 54 -8.49 2.51 6.98
C HIS A 54 -7.15 3.10 6.48
N ALA A 55 -7.13 4.35 6.05
CA ALA A 55 -5.92 5.09 5.74
C ALA A 55 -5.00 5.22 6.96
N LYS A 56 -3.68 5.13 6.76
CA LYS A 56 -2.66 5.27 7.80
C LYS A 56 -1.83 6.51 7.51
N MET A 57 -2.15 7.59 8.18
CA MET A 57 -1.56 8.91 7.95
C MET A 57 -1.21 9.58 9.27
N LEU A 58 -0.07 10.25 9.30
CA LEU A 58 0.32 11.16 10.38
C LEU A 58 0.85 12.43 9.76
N MET A 59 0.45 13.58 10.31
CA MET A 59 0.92 14.88 9.85
C MET A 59 1.45 15.70 11.03
N ILE A 60 2.61 16.29 10.83
CA ILE A 60 3.20 17.26 11.76
C ILE A 60 3.30 18.61 11.05
N VAL A 61 2.73 19.64 11.66
CA VAL A 61 2.84 21.02 11.18
C VAL A 61 3.80 21.77 12.10
N ARG A 62 4.89 22.27 11.55
CA ARG A 62 5.91 23.02 12.29
C ARG A 62 6.05 24.43 11.76
N ARG A 63 6.31 25.37 12.69
CA ARG A 63 6.75 26.71 12.31
C ARG A 63 8.28 26.68 12.18
N GLU A 64 8.76 26.83 10.95
CA GLU A 64 10.18 26.93 10.64
C GLU A 64 10.49 28.33 10.13
N ARG A 65 11.28 29.08 10.92
CA ARG A 65 11.51 30.49 10.68
C ARG A 65 10.17 31.28 10.64
N LYS A 66 9.76 31.75 9.46
CA LYS A 66 8.50 32.52 9.27
C LYS A 66 7.42 31.75 8.50
N LYS A 67 7.63 30.47 8.21
CA LYS A 67 6.71 29.66 7.39
C LYS A 67 6.24 28.42 8.16
N LEU A 68 5.02 28.00 7.91
CA LEU A 68 4.53 26.69 8.32
C LEU A 68 5.01 25.64 7.32
N ARG A 69 5.54 24.53 7.82
CA ARG A 69 5.97 23.39 7.03
C ARG A 69 5.26 22.15 7.52
N ARG A 70 4.76 21.35 6.59
CA ARG A 70 4.11 20.09 6.87
C ARG A 70 5.06 18.93 6.58
N TYR A 71 5.03 17.94 7.44
CA TYR A 71 5.69 16.65 7.30
C TYR A 71 4.64 15.60 7.46
N VAL A 72 4.62 14.59 6.59
CA VAL A 72 3.64 13.51 6.65
C VAL A 72 4.33 12.17 6.65
N HIS A 73 3.73 11.23 7.36
CA HIS A 73 4.00 9.80 7.23
C HIS A 73 2.75 9.14 6.65
N LEU A 74 2.93 8.34 5.60
CA LEU A 74 1.89 7.59 4.91
C LEU A 74 2.30 6.11 4.92
N GLY A 75 1.47 5.25 5.46
CA GLY A 75 1.81 3.83 5.66
C GLY A 75 0.82 2.88 5.00
N THR A 76 1.32 1.69 4.63
CA THR A 76 0.47 0.57 4.21
C THR A 76 -0.11 -0.19 5.40
N GLY A 77 0.55 -0.13 6.57
CA GLY A 77 0.22 -0.85 7.79
C GLY A 77 -0.18 0.00 8.97
N ASN A 78 -0.84 -0.61 9.94
CA ASN A 78 -1.33 0.05 11.16
C ASN A 78 -0.18 0.49 12.07
N TYR A 79 -0.38 1.57 12.82
CA TYR A 79 0.49 2.03 13.91
C TYR A 79 0.31 1.15 15.16
N HIS A 80 0.67 -0.13 15.06
CA HIS A 80 0.49 -1.11 16.12
C HIS A 80 1.80 -1.86 16.41
N GLN A 81 2.33 -1.73 17.62
CA GLN A 81 3.65 -2.23 18.01
C GLN A 81 3.82 -3.76 17.81
N GLY A 82 2.79 -4.55 18.10
CA GLY A 82 2.81 -6.01 17.90
C GLY A 82 2.89 -6.39 16.42
N ASN A 83 2.07 -5.75 15.59
CA ASN A 83 2.00 -6.06 14.15
C ASN A 83 3.29 -5.68 13.42
N THR A 84 3.92 -4.57 13.78
CA THR A 84 5.17 -4.12 13.13
C THR A 84 6.35 -5.08 13.31
N ARG A 85 6.27 -6.03 14.21
CA ARG A 85 7.30 -7.07 14.42
C ARG A 85 7.17 -8.25 13.46
N VAL A 86 5.98 -8.47 12.91
CA VAL A 86 5.64 -9.67 12.13
C VAL A 86 5.03 -9.35 10.77
N TYR A 87 4.64 -8.11 10.50
CA TYR A 87 4.10 -7.66 9.23
C TYR A 87 5.18 -6.94 8.42
N THR A 88 5.18 -7.16 7.11
CA THR A 88 5.97 -6.36 6.18
C THR A 88 5.11 -5.23 5.65
N ASP A 89 5.50 -4.01 5.95
CA ASP A 89 4.80 -2.81 5.50
C ASP A 89 5.79 -1.75 5.01
N TYR A 90 5.28 -0.82 4.22
CA TYR A 90 6.02 0.35 3.77
C TYR A 90 5.51 1.60 4.48
N GLY A 91 6.43 2.52 4.79
CA GLY A 91 6.13 3.84 5.32
C GLY A 91 6.93 4.90 4.58
N LEU A 92 6.25 5.90 4.02
CA LEU A 92 6.84 7.06 3.37
C LEU A 92 6.79 8.24 4.32
N ILE A 93 7.96 8.86 4.60
CA ILE A 93 8.04 10.16 5.25
C ILE A 93 8.40 11.19 4.18
N THR A 94 7.61 12.24 4.04
CA THR A 94 7.86 13.29 3.05
C THR A 94 7.40 14.67 3.54
N ASN A 95 7.98 15.70 2.95
CA ASN A 95 7.55 17.11 3.06
C ASN A 95 7.24 17.71 1.69
N ASP A 96 7.03 16.89 0.68
CA ASP A 96 6.55 17.36 -0.61
C ASP A 96 5.27 18.17 -0.45
N LYS A 97 5.20 19.33 -1.12
CA LYS A 97 4.13 20.30 -0.90
C LYS A 97 2.76 19.79 -1.33
N ASP A 98 2.71 19.11 -2.48
CA ASP A 98 1.45 18.65 -3.05
C ASP A 98 0.93 17.45 -2.23
N ILE A 99 1.81 16.48 -1.89
CA ILE A 99 1.46 15.33 -1.04
C ILE A 99 1.01 15.80 0.34
N THR A 100 1.73 16.74 0.96
CA THR A 100 1.36 17.22 2.30
C THR A 100 0.10 18.08 2.30
N GLN A 101 -0.21 18.78 1.20
CA GLN A 101 -1.47 19.47 1.02
C GLN A 101 -2.62 18.46 0.89
N ASP A 102 -2.46 17.43 0.05
CA ASP A 102 -3.48 16.39 -0.11
C ASP A 102 -3.80 15.68 1.22
N VAL A 103 -2.77 15.37 2.02
CA VAL A 103 -2.97 14.79 3.37
C VAL A 103 -3.71 15.77 4.29
N HIS A 104 -3.42 17.06 4.20
CA HIS A 104 -4.17 18.07 4.94
C HIS A 104 -5.65 18.09 4.55
N GLU A 105 -5.95 18.06 3.26
CA GLU A 105 -7.33 18.01 2.76
C GLU A 105 -8.07 16.74 3.24
N LEU A 106 -7.37 15.59 3.26
CA LEU A 106 -7.94 14.36 3.80
C LEU A 106 -8.24 14.46 5.31
N PHE A 107 -7.34 15.08 6.10
CA PHE A 107 -7.62 15.33 7.51
C PHE A 107 -8.80 16.31 7.70
N MET A 108 -8.89 17.36 6.90
CA MET A 108 -10.03 18.27 6.92
C MET A 108 -11.33 17.56 6.60
N GLN A 109 -11.36 16.74 5.55
CA GLN A 109 -12.52 15.92 5.21
C GLN A 109 -12.95 15.03 6.37
N LEU A 110 -12.03 14.31 6.99
CA LEU A 110 -12.31 13.36 8.06
C LEU A 110 -12.78 14.05 9.34
N THR A 111 -12.26 15.23 9.65
CA THR A 111 -12.61 16.00 10.87
C THR A 111 -13.93 16.75 10.72
N THR A 112 -14.23 17.24 9.51
CA THR A 112 -15.46 18.01 9.25
C THR A 112 -16.61 17.17 8.70
N GLN A 113 -16.41 15.86 8.44
CA GLN A 113 -17.38 14.98 7.75
C GLN A 113 -17.76 15.50 6.36
N GLY A 114 -16.82 16.19 5.70
CA GLY A 114 -17.03 16.86 4.43
C GLY A 114 -17.01 15.94 3.21
N PRO A 115 -17.27 16.49 2.01
CA PRO A 115 -17.18 15.76 0.75
C PRO A 115 -15.71 15.40 0.43
N ASN A 116 -15.52 14.51 -0.56
CA ASN A 116 -14.20 14.17 -1.05
C ASN A 116 -13.51 15.42 -1.64
N PRO A 117 -12.32 15.81 -1.15
CA PRO A 117 -11.59 16.95 -1.69
C PRO A 117 -10.97 16.59 -3.05
N PRO A 118 -10.72 17.57 -3.92
CA PRO A 118 -9.83 17.38 -5.06
C PRO A 118 -8.40 17.19 -4.57
N LEU A 119 -7.76 16.09 -4.99
CA LEU A 119 -6.37 15.77 -4.63
C LEU A 119 -5.46 15.90 -5.85
N ALA A 120 -4.27 16.44 -5.66
CA ALA A 120 -3.30 16.69 -6.72
C ALA A 120 -2.41 15.47 -7.02
N ARG A 121 -2.03 14.71 -6.00
CA ARG A 121 -1.09 13.59 -6.07
C ARG A 121 -1.64 12.28 -5.52
N LEU A 122 -2.36 12.34 -4.40
CA LEU A 122 -2.91 11.16 -3.76
C LEU A 122 -4.21 10.73 -4.44
N PHE A 123 -4.49 9.45 -4.31
CA PHE A 123 -5.80 8.89 -4.63
C PHE A 123 -6.44 8.35 -3.36
N GLN A 124 -7.74 8.55 -3.20
CA GLN A 124 -8.50 8.03 -2.07
C GLN A 124 -9.65 7.14 -2.50
N SER A 125 -10.06 6.23 -1.63
CA SER A 125 -11.35 5.55 -1.69
C SER A 125 -12.39 6.32 -0.87
N PRO A 126 -13.66 6.20 -1.24
CA PRO A 126 -14.21 5.48 -2.39
C PRO A 126 -13.94 6.19 -3.71
N VAL A 127 -13.89 5.42 -4.76
CA VAL A 127 -13.81 5.81 -6.18
C VAL A 127 -12.38 6.04 -6.68
N GLY A 128 -11.67 7.06 -6.25
CA GLY A 128 -10.42 7.51 -6.89
C GLY A 128 -9.33 6.44 -7.06
N ILE A 129 -9.13 5.55 -6.08
CA ILE A 129 -8.15 4.46 -6.21
C ILE A 129 -8.56 3.45 -7.29
N SER A 130 -9.84 3.10 -7.37
CA SER A 130 -10.36 2.19 -8.38
C SER A 130 -10.17 2.74 -9.79
N ASP A 131 -10.53 4.00 -9.99
CA ASP A 131 -10.43 4.67 -11.28
C ASP A 131 -8.99 4.85 -11.71
N MET A 132 -8.10 5.20 -10.78
CA MET A 132 -6.67 5.28 -11.03
C MET A 132 -6.11 3.93 -11.50
N LEU A 133 -6.41 2.84 -10.79
CA LEU A 133 -5.94 1.50 -11.15
C LEU A 133 -6.41 1.11 -12.55
N VAL A 134 -7.70 1.26 -12.83
CA VAL A 134 -8.26 0.93 -14.15
C VAL A 134 -7.63 1.77 -15.25
N SER A 135 -7.51 3.08 -15.05
CA SER A 135 -6.88 3.99 -16.01
C SER A 135 -5.42 3.65 -16.30
N LYS A 136 -4.64 3.30 -15.25
CA LYS A 136 -3.24 2.92 -15.43
C LYS A 136 -3.08 1.58 -16.14
N ILE A 137 -3.91 0.58 -15.81
CA ILE A 137 -3.91 -0.71 -16.49
C ILE A 137 -4.31 -0.56 -17.96
N GLN A 138 -5.32 0.27 -18.26
CA GLN A 138 -5.75 0.55 -19.63
C GLN A 138 -4.66 1.30 -20.41
N ARG A 139 -3.91 2.21 -19.77
CA ARG A 139 -2.77 2.86 -20.41
C ARG A 139 -1.68 1.84 -20.78
N GLU A 140 -1.33 0.92 -19.92
CA GLU A 140 -0.40 -0.16 -20.25
C GLU A 140 -0.92 -1.01 -21.42
N ALA A 141 -2.23 -1.31 -21.47
CA ALA A 141 -2.84 -2.02 -22.59
C ALA A 141 -2.72 -1.24 -23.91
N GLU A 142 -2.86 0.07 -23.87
CA GLU A 142 -2.68 0.91 -25.07
C GLU A 142 -1.22 0.94 -25.53
N HIS A 143 -0.26 1.02 -24.59
CA HIS A 143 1.17 0.90 -24.90
C HIS A 143 1.48 -0.44 -25.58
N ALA A 144 0.96 -1.55 -25.04
CA ALA A 144 1.14 -2.87 -25.65
C ALA A 144 0.58 -2.95 -27.08
N ARG A 145 -0.62 -2.39 -27.34
CA ARG A 145 -1.20 -2.34 -28.69
C ARG A 145 -0.35 -1.54 -29.69
N GLN A 146 0.38 -0.54 -29.19
CA GLN A 146 1.31 0.27 -29.98
C GLN A 146 2.69 -0.37 -30.12
N GLY A 147 2.91 -1.58 -29.57
CA GLY A 147 4.19 -2.28 -29.60
C GLY A 147 5.24 -1.70 -28.64
N LEU A 148 4.81 -0.89 -27.66
CA LEU A 148 5.67 -0.35 -26.63
C LEU A 148 5.76 -1.34 -25.43
N ASP A 149 6.85 -1.25 -24.68
CA ASP A 149 7.02 -2.03 -23.45
C ASP A 149 5.93 -1.68 -22.44
N SER A 150 5.30 -2.71 -21.88
CA SER A 150 4.20 -2.58 -20.94
C SER A 150 4.28 -3.65 -19.84
N HIS A 151 4.16 -3.23 -18.60
CA HIS A 151 4.30 -4.15 -17.47
C HIS A 151 3.56 -3.63 -16.24
N VAL A 152 2.84 -4.52 -15.57
CA VAL A 152 2.16 -4.24 -14.30
C VAL A 152 2.62 -5.23 -13.24
N ILE A 153 3.05 -4.74 -12.08
CA ILE A 153 3.29 -5.57 -10.89
C ILE A 153 2.41 -5.06 -9.76
N ILE A 154 1.62 -5.94 -9.16
CA ILE A 154 0.76 -5.58 -8.04
C ILE A 154 1.01 -6.53 -6.86
N LYS A 155 1.42 -5.96 -5.72
CA LYS A 155 1.44 -6.64 -4.43
C LYS A 155 0.25 -6.18 -3.59
N ALA A 156 -0.57 -7.12 -3.12
CA ALA A 156 -1.73 -6.82 -2.27
C ALA A 156 -2.12 -8.04 -1.41
N ASN A 157 -3.00 -7.85 -0.41
CA ASN A 157 -3.47 -8.98 0.39
C ASN A 157 -4.64 -9.70 -0.25
N GLY A 158 -5.42 -9.04 -1.11
CA GLY A 158 -6.55 -9.65 -1.77
C GLY A 158 -6.97 -8.93 -3.05
N LEU A 159 -7.42 -9.71 -4.02
CA LEU A 159 -7.92 -9.27 -5.32
C LEU A 159 -9.28 -9.93 -5.60
N SER A 160 -10.36 -9.16 -5.48
CA SER A 160 -11.73 -9.64 -5.76
C SER A 160 -12.63 -8.56 -6.40
N SER A 161 -12.07 -7.40 -6.78
CA SER A 161 -12.79 -6.36 -7.50
C SER A 161 -13.02 -6.76 -8.96
N PRO A 162 -14.28 -6.98 -9.40
CA PRO A 162 -14.54 -7.36 -10.80
C PRO A 162 -14.04 -6.31 -11.79
N VAL A 163 -14.16 -5.03 -11.45
CA VAL A 163 -13.75 -3.92 -12.32
C VAL A 163 -12.24 -3.95 -12.59
N VAL A 164 -11.44 -4.17 -11.54
CA VAL A 164 -9.97 -4.25 -11.65
C VAL A 164 -9.55 -5.54 -12.35
N ILE A 165 -10.21 -6.68 -12.05
CA ILE A 165 -9.94 -7.98 -12.69
C ILE A 165 -10.21 -7.92 -14.19
N ASN A 166 -11.34 -7.34 -14.61
CA ASN A 166 -11.68 -7.20 -16.01
C ASN A 166 -10.67 -6.32 -16.76
N ALA A 167 -10.25 -5.20 -16.16
CA ALA A 167 -9.20 -4.36 -16.75
C ALA A 167 -7.88 -5.12 -16.94
N MET A 168 -7.50 -6.00 -15.97
CA MET A 168 -6.31 -6.85 -16.08
C MET A 168 -6.46 -7.90 -17.21
N TYR A 169 -7.64 -8.50 -17.38
CA TYR A 169 -7.88 -9.43 -18.49
C TYR A 169 -7.78 -8.73 -19.84
N GLU A 170 -8.40 -7.57 -19.98
CA GLU A 170 -8.30 -6.76 -21.21
C GLU A 170 -6.85 -6.35 -21.52
N ALA A 171 -6.08 -6.01 -20.49
CA ALA A 171 -4.67 -5.67 -20.64
C ALA A 171 -3.82 -6.90 -21.03
N SER A 172 -4.10 -8.07 -20.45
CA SER A 172 -3.46 -9.33 -20.84
C SER A 172 -3.72 -9.68 -22.31
N LEU A 173 -4.97 -9.51 -22.78
CA LEU A 173 -5.33 -9.71 -24.20
C LEU A 173 -4.60 -8.75 -25.12
N ALA A 174 -4.27 -7.55 -24.66
CA ALA A 174 -3.46 -6.58 -25.40
C ALA A 174 -1.95 -6.90 -25.40
N GLY A 175 -1.48 -7.89 -24.60
CA GLY A 175 -0.09 -8.30 -24.51
C GLY A 175 0.67 -7.78 -23.29
N VAL A 176 0.02 -7.09 -22.35
CA VAL A 176 0.67 -6.58 -21.13
C VAL A 176 1.11 -7.72 -20.23
N LYS A 177 2.37 -7.73 -19.84
CA LYS A 177 2.86 -8.62 -18.78
C LYS A 177 2.33 -8.17 -17.42
N ILE A 178 1.60 -9.04 -16.71
CA ILE A 178 1.01 -8.73 -15.40
C ILE A 178 1.48 -9.76 -14.37
N GLU A 179 2.15 -9.30 -13.32
CA GLU A 179 2.69 -10.14 -12.25
C GLU A 179 2.04 -9.76 -10.91
N LEU A 180 1.29 -10.68 -10.32
CA LEU A 180 0.50 -10.43 -9.12
C LEU A 180 1.09 -11.19 -7.93
N ILE A 181 1.34 -10.47 -6.84
CA ILE A 181 1.80 -11.01 -5.54
C ILE A 181 0.63 -10.86 -4.57
N ILE A 182 -0.24 -11.87 -4.51
CA ILE A 182 -1.49 -11.82 -3.73
C ILE A 182 -1.43 -12.85 -2.60
N ARG A 183 -1.34 -12.37 -1.38
CA ARG A 183 -1.19 -13.22 -0.20
C ARG A 183 -2.43 -14.05 0.15
N GLY A 184 -3.61 -13.50 -0.04
CA GLY A 184 -4.88 -14.10 0.37
C GLY A 184 -5.82 -14.35 -0.80
N ILE A 185 -7.07 -13.92 -0.69
CA ILE A 185 -8.12 -14.16 -1.70
C ILE A 185 -7.71 -13.57 -3.05
N CYS A 186 -7.73 -14.40 -4.09
CA CYS A 186 -7.56 -13.99 -5.48
C CYS A 186 -8.68 -14.60 -6.33
N CYS A 187 -9.56 -13.75 -6.87
CA CYS A 187 -10.67 -14.17 -7.75
C CYS A 187 -10.29 -14.12 -9.25
N LEU A 188 -9.08 -13.66 -9.58
CA LEU A 188 -8.54 -13.69 -10.94
C LEU A 188 -7.95 -15.09 -11.21
N ARG A 189 -8.11 -15.60 -12.41
CA ARG A 189 -7.49 -16.87 -12.89
C ARG A 189 -6.39 -16.55 -13.91
N PRO A 190 -5.12 -16.85 -13.59
CA PRO A 190 -3.99 -16.62 -14.50
C PRO A 190 -3.86 -17.72 -15.54
N GLY A 191 -3.10 -17.46 -16.62
CA GLY A 191 -2.64 -18.48 -17.57
C GLY A 191 -3.74 -19.15 -18.39
N ILE A 192 -4.93 -18.56 -18.51
CA ILE A 192 -6.02 -19.08 -19.34
C ILE A 192 -5.77 -18.65 -20.78
N ALA A 193 -5.69 -19.61 -21.71
CA ALA A 193 -5.52 -19.39 -23.14
C ALA A 193 -6.61 -18.45 -23.69
N GLY A 194 -6.19 -17.44 -24.43
CA GLY A 194 -7.09 -16.43 -25.02
C GLY A 194 -7.75 -15.51 -24.01
N LEU A 195 -7.25 -15.41 -22.74
CA LEU A 195 -7.78 -14.50 -21.72
C LEU A 195 -6.68 -13.90 -20.82
N SER A 196 -5.89 -14.74 -20.19
CA SER A 196 -4.95 -14.31 -19.15
C SER A 196 -3.57 -14.95 -19.27
N GLU A 197 -3.15 -15.24 -20.50
CA GLU A 197 -1.86 -15.88 -20.81
C GLU A 197 -0.66 -15.09 -20.27
N ASN A 198 -0.79 -13.76 -20.23
CA ASN A 198 0.25 -12.85 -19.78
C ASN A 198 0.14 -12.49 -18.29
N ILE A 199 -0.75 -13.16 -17.55
CA ILE A 199 -0.93 -12.94 -16.11
C ILE A 199 -0.34 -14.10 -15.31
N THR A 200 0.49 -13.78 -14.33
CA THR A 200 0.95 -14.72 -13.31
C THR A 200 0.51 -14.28 -11.92
N VAL A 201 0.17 -15.24 -11.06
CA VAL A 201 -0.22 -14.98 -9.67
C VAL A 201 0.63 -15.83 -8.74
N ARG A 202 1.20 -15.19 -7.72
CA ARG A 202 1.90 -15.88 -6.63
C ARG A 202 1.46 -15.39 -5.27
N SER A 203 1.62 -16.24 -4.27
CA SER A 203 1.49 -15.91 -2.86
C SER A 203 2.82 -16.25 -2.18
N VAL A 204 3.36 -15.36 -1.37
CA VAL A 204 4.56 -15.62 -0.57
C VAL A 204 4.13 -15.80 0.88
N VAL A 205 4.41 -16.99 1.45
CA VAL A 205 4.04 -17.36 2.81
C VAL A 205 5.29 -17.80 3.56
N GLY A 206 5.81 -16.92 4.39
CA GLY A 206 7.07 -17.13 5.10
C GLY A 206 7.00 -16.69 6.56
N ARG A 207 8.15 -16.27 7.08
CA ARG A 207 8.30 -15.82 8.46
C ARG A 207 7.43 -14.60 8.80
N PHE A 208 7.24 -13.72 7.82
CA PHE A 208 6.47 -12.49 8.00
C PHE A 208 5.13 -12.58 7.27
N LEU A 209 4.16 -11.81 7.75
CA LEU A 209 2.92 -11.56 7.05
C LEU A 209 3.16 -10.49 6.00
N GLU A 210 3.07 -10.87 4.72
CA GLU A 210 3.26 -9.98 3.58
C GLU A 210 2.06 -9.03 3.44
N HIS A 211 2.13 -7.86 4.08
CA HIS A 211 0.99 -6.98 4.29
C HIS A 211 1.01 -5.71 3.42
N GLY A 212 2.18 -5.25 2.99
CA GLY A 212 2.32 -4.06 2.16
C GLY A 212 1.58 -4.16 0.84
N ARG A 213 0.99 -3.04 0.37
CA ARG A 213 0.36 -2.92 -0.94
C ARG A 213 1.18 -1.97 -1.78
N VAL A 214 1.59 -2.47 -2.94
CA VAL A 214 2.43 -1.75 -3.90
C VAL A 214 1.87 -1.97 -5.30
N PHE A 215 1.72 -0.90 -6.07
CA PHE A 215 1.28 -0.94 -7.45
C PHE A 215 2.36 -0.32 -8.33
N TYR A 216 2.84 -1.06 -9.31
CA TYR A 216 3.84 -0.64 -10.29
C TYR A 216 3.28 -0.70 -11.70
N PHE A 217 3.58 0.34 -12.49
CA PHE A 217 3.25 0.46 -13.89
C PHE A 217 4.50 0.94 -14.65
N LEU A 218 4.84 0.26 -15.75
CA LEU A 218 6.07 0.56 -16.53
C LEU A 218 5.98 1.87 -17.30
N ASN A 219 4.79 2.22 -17.80
CA ASN A 219 4.53 3.46 -18.53
C ASN A 219 5.48 3.66 -19.72
N ALA A 220 5.62 2.65 -20.58
CA ALA A 220 6.49 2.63 -21.76
C ALA A 220 7.98 2.96 -21.45
N ALA A 221 8.43 2.71 -20.23
CA ALA A 221 9.76 2.98 -19.68
C ALA A 221 10.16 4.47 -19.57
N ASP A 222 9.28 5.42 -19.93
CA ASP A 222 9.59 6.85 -19.83
C ASP A 222 9.70 7.32 -18.37
N GLU A 223 8.69 7.03 -17.59
CA GLU A 223 8.70 7.28 -16.14
C GLU A 223 7.84 6.24 -15.44
N SER A 224 8.44 5.13 -15.04
CA SER A 224 7.73 4.11 -14.28
C SER A 224 7.11 4.69 -13.01
N GLU A 225 5.91 4.25 -12.70
CA GLU A 225 5.14 4.74 -11.57
C GLU A 225 5.03 3.66 -10.49
N ILE A 226 5.25 4.05 -9.24
CA ILE A 226 5.06 3.20 -8.06
C ILE A 226 4.15 3.93 -7.08
N TYR A 227 3.20 3.18 -6.53
CA TYR A 227 2.26 3.65 -5.53
C TYR A 227 2.28 2.74 -4.31
N LEU A 228 2.25 3.34 -3.13
CA LEU A 228 1.98 2.66 -1.86
C LEU A 228 0.52 2.88 -1.46
N SER A 229 -0.17 1.83 -1.03
CA SER A 229 -1.59 1.95 -0.68
C SER A 229 -1.93 1.27 0.63
N SER A 230 -2.95 1.79 1.31
CA SER A 230 -3.62 1.10 2.41
C SER A 230 -4.70 0.12 1.92
N ALA A 231 -5.14 0.25 0.65
CA ALA A 231 -6.24 -0.50 0.07
C ALA A 231 -5.82 -1.85 -0.50
N ASP A 232 -6.59 -2.88 -0.23
CA ASP A 232 -6.63 -4.09 -1.04
C ASP A 232 -7.54 -3.89 -2.27
N LEU A 233 -7.37 -4.74 -3.29
CA LEU A 233 -8.14 -4.69 -4.52
C LEU A 233 -9.49 -5.42 -4.37
N MET A 234 -10.24 -5.04 -3.34
CA MET A 234 -11.52 -5.63 -2.99
C MET A 234 -12.62 -4.57 -2.98
N PRO A 235 -13.88 -4.90 -3.34
CA PRO A 235 -14.99 -3.93 -3.36
C PRO A 235 -15.14 -3.15 -2.05
N ARG A 236 -14.97 -3.82 -0.90
CA ARG A 236 -15.05 -3.17 0.43
C ARG A 236 -14.00 -2.08 0.63
N ASN A 237 -12.77 -2.27 0.14
CA ASN A 237 -11.68 -1.30 0.25
C ASN A 237 -11.88 -0.15 -0.75
N LEU A 238 -12.24 -0.49 -1.99
CA LEU A 238 -12.31 0.47 -3.08
C LEU A 238 -13.59 1.32 -3.08
N ARG A 239 -14.66 0.89 -2.37
CA ARG A 239 -15.97 1.56 -2.40
C ARG A 239 -16.53 1.95 -1.04
N ASN A 240 -16.19 1.21 0.04
CA ASN A 240 -16.86 1.34 1.34
C ASN A 240 -15.94 1.79 2.48
N ARG A 241 -14.68 2.08 2.18
CA ARG A 241 -13.69 2.53 3.16
C ARG A 241 -13.04 3.82 2.73
N ILE A 242 -12.46 4.55 3.69
CA ILE A 242 -11.52 5.61 3.42
C ILE A 242 -10.12 4.99 3.41
N GLU A 243 -9.54 4.93 2.23
CA GLU A 243 -8.19 4.43 1.98
C GLU A 243 -7.37 5.51 1.30
N GLN A 244 -6.04 5.39 1.34
CA GLN A 244 -5.13 6.26 0.61
C GLN A 244 -4.22 5.44 -0.31
N CYS A 245 -3.82 6.07 -1.42
CA CYS A 245 -2.82 5.58 -2.35
C CYS A 245 -1.90 6.73 -2.75
N THR A 246 -0.61 6.57 -2.51
CA THR A 246 0.39 7.65 -2.58
C THR A 246 1.45 7.30 -3.62
N PRO A 247 1.74 8.18 -4.60
CA PRO A 247 2.84 7.99 -5.53
C PRO A 247 4.19 8.13 -4.82
N ILE A 248 5.16 7.34 -5.24
CA ILE A 248 6.55 7.50 -4.89
C ILE A 248 7.21 8.39 -5.95
N LEU A 249 7.68 9.55 -5.54
CA LEU A 249 8.26 10.55 -6.46
C LEU A 249 9.79 10.40 -6.58
N ASP A 250 10.45 10.01 -5.48
CA ASP A 250 11.91 9.89 -5.44
C ASP A 250 12.39 8.66 -6.25
N PRO A 251 13.30 8.84 -7.23
CA PRO A 251 13.75 7.75 -8.09
C PRO A 251 14.56 6.68 -7.34
N ILE A 252 15.27 7.02 -6.27
CA ILE A 252 16.04 6.07 -5.47
C ILE A 252 15.09 5.19 -4.68
N ILE A 253 14.05 5.78 -4.09
CA ILE A 253 13.01 5.03 -3.38
C ILE A 253 12.22 4.15 -4.36
N LYS A 254 11.88 4.65 -5.55
CA LYS A 254 11.26 3.83 -6.62
C LYS A 254 12.10 2.60 -6.93
N ALA A 255 13.40 2.78 -7.19
CA ALA A 255 14.30 1.67 -7.50
C ALA A 255 14.39 0.66 -6.35
N THR A 256 14.42 1.12 -5.10
CA THR A 256 14.43 0.24 -3.93
C THR A 256 13.17 -0.61 -3.85
N ILE A 257 11.99 -0.01 -3.99
CA ILE A 257 10.72 -0.73 -3.95
C ILE A 257 10.58 -1.70 -5.13
N LEU A 258 11.05 -1.30 -6.33
CA LEU A 258 11.03 -2.18 -7.50
C LEU A 258 11.94 -3.40 -7.30
N ASN A 259 13.11 -3.23 -6.69
CA ASN A 259 14.00 -4.34 -6.33
C ASN A 259 13.33 -5.28 -5.31
N ASP A 260 12.59 -4.75 -4.34
CA ASP A 260 11.81 -5.57 -3.41
C ASP A 260 10.75 -6.38 -4.16
N LEU A 261 10.01 -5.78 -5.09
CA LEU A 261 9.02 -6.48 -5.91
C LEU A 261 9.66 -7.61 -6.73
N HIS A 262 10.80 -7.34 -7.38
CA HIS A 262 11.55 -8.36 -8.12
C HIS A 262 12.02 -9.51 -7.22
N ALA A 263 12.43 -9.22 -5.99
CA ALA A 263 12.80 -10.24 -5.04
C ALA A 263 11.61 -11.13 -4.64
N TYR A 264 10.41 -10.56 -4.44
CA TYR A 264 9.20 -11.36 -4.26
C TYR A 264 8.88 -12.22 -5.49
N LEU A 265 9.09 -11.69 -6.69
CA LEU A 265 8.90 -12.42 -7.95
C LEU A 265 9.96 -13.52 -8.15
N ALA A 266 11.14 -13.38 -7.60
CA ALA A 266 12.22 -14.37 -7.66
C ALA A 266 12.13 -15.45 -6.55
N ASP A 267 11.27 -15.27 -5.53
CA ASP A 267 11.14 -16.26 -4.44
C ASP A 267 10.73 -17.64 -4.99
N ASN A 268 11.59 -18.61 -4.73
CA ASN A 268 11.41 -20.02 -5.10
C ASN A 268 11.48 -20.97 -3.89
N SER A 269 11.30 -20.42 -2.68
CA SER A 269 11.37 -21.17 -1.42
C SER A 269 10.05 -21.10 -0.64
N ASN A 270 9.42 -19.93 -0.62
CA ASN A 270 8.19 -19.65 0.11
C ASN A 270 7.02 -19.24 -0.79
N ALA A 271 7.27 -19.08 -2.09
CA ALA A 271 6.22 -18.72 -3.03
C ALA A 271 5.35 -19.92 -3.41
N TRP A 272 4.07 -19.64 -3.64
CA TRP A 272 3.07 -20.54 -4.18
C TRP A 272 2.51 -19.93 -5.46
N LEU A 273 2.58 -20.65 -6.55
CA LEU A 273 2.12 -20.22 -7.87
C LEU A 273 0.70 -20.70 -8.10
N MET A 274 -0.17 -19.79 -8.54
CA MET A 274 -1.55 -20.15 -8.91
C MET A 274 -1.58 -20.70 -10.34
N GLU A 275 -2.15 -21.88 -10.49
CA GLU A 275 -2.42 -22.52 -11.78
C GLU A 275 -3.74 -21.99 -12.41
N PRO A 276 -3.96 -22.22 -13.73
CA PRO A 276 -5.21 -21.83 -14.41
C PRO A 276 -6.48 -22.42 -13.80
N ASN A 277 -6.38 -23.58 -13.13
CA ASN A 277 -7.49 -24.24 -12.42
C ASN A 277 -7.79 -23.60 -11.05
N GLY A 278 -6.97 -22.62 -10.58
CA GLY A 278 -7.09 -21.96 -9.30
C GLY A 278 -6.39 -22.68 -8.14
N LYS A 279 -5.71 -23.80 -8.38
CA LYS A 279 -4.88 -24.47 -7.37
C LYS A 279 -3.54 -23.75 -7.22
N TYR A 280 -2.96 -23.83 -6.04
CA TYR A 280 -1.62 -23.32 -5.77
C TYR A 280 -0.62 -24.49 -5.68
N ILE A 281 0.48 -24.35 -6.38
CA ILE A 281 1.64 -25.26 -6.30
C ILE A 281 2.82 -24.48 -5.69
N GLN A 282 3.60 -25.16 -4.83
CA GLN A 282 4.78 -24.53 -4.26
C GLN A 282 5.83 -24.30 -5.34
N ALA A 283 6.39 -23.10 -5.39
CA ALA A 283 7.54 -22.81 -6.23
C ALA A 283 8.75 -23.58 -5.69
N ILE A 284 9.42 -24.30 -6.58
CA ILE A 284 10.68 -24.99 -6.28
C ILE A 284 11.74 -24.54 -7.29
N PRO A 285 13.02 -24.56 -6.94
CA PRO A 285 14.09 -24.30 -7.89
C PRO A 285 13.95 -25.17 -9.14
N ALA A 286 14.17 -24.60 -10.32
CA ALA A 286 14.00 -25.30 -11.60
C ALA A 286 15.02 -26.45 -11.82
N GLY A 287 16.00 -26.60 -10.93
CA GLY A 287 17.02 -27.64 -10.96
C GLY A 287 17.99 -27.48 -9.80
N PRO A 288 18.88 -28.48 -9.59
CA PRO A 288 19.84 -28.48 -8.48
C PRO A 288 20.84 -27.30 -8.56
N GLU A 289 21.10 -26.76 -9.75
CA GLU A 289 21.99 -25.63 -9.99
C GLU A 289 21.35 -24.28 -9.64
N VAL A 290 20.02 -24.22 -9.50
CA VAL A 290 19.32 -22.97 -9.18
C VAL A 290 19.30 -22.79 -7.66
N PRO A 291 19.94 -21.76 -7.12
CA PRO A 291 19.97 -21.55 -5.68
C PRO A 291 18.57 -21.26 -5.13
N ARG A 292 18.31 -21.71 -3.91
CA ARG A 292 17.12 -21.29 -3.18
C ARG A 292 17.18 -19.82 -2.86
N PHE A 293 16.12 -19.11 -3.19
CA PHE A 293 15.96 -17.71 -2.88
C PHE A 293 14.69 -17.49 -2.05
N ASN A 294 14.85 -16.74 -0.96
CA ASN A 294 13.77 -16.43 -0.01
C ASN A 294 13.66 -14.92 0.15
N ALA A 295 12.55 -14.36 -0.27
CA ALA A 295 12.29 -12.92 -0.19
C ALA A 295 12.31 -12.36 1.25
N CYS A 296 12.03 -13.19 2.27
CA CYS A 296 12.14 -12.78 3.68
C CYS A 296 13.56 -12.31 4.07
N LEU A 297 14.59 -12.70 3.33
CA LEU A 297 15.96 -12.27 3.57
C LEU A 297 16.17 -10.77 3.32
N LEU A 298 15.31 -10.12 2.54
CA LEU A 298 15.33 -8.68 2.34
C LEU A 298 15.23 -7.92 3.67
N TYR A 299 14.43 -8.44 4.61
CA TYR A 299 14.16 -7.80 5.90
C TYR A 299 15.05 -8.28 7.03
N THR A 300 15.78 -9.38 6.82
CA THR A 300 16.61 -10.02 7.86
C THR A 300 18.10 -9.90 7.58
N SER A 301 18.49 -9.49 6.39
CA SER A 301 19.89 -9.18 6.07
C SER A 301 20.32 -7.92 6.81
N PRO A 302 21.50 -7.89 7.43
CA PRO A 302 22.02 -6.68 8.04
C PRO A 302 22.11 -5.57 7.01
N SER A 303 21.52 -4.40 7.31
CA SER A 303 21.65 -3.24 6.44
C SER A 303 23.13 -2.89 6.29
N PRO A 304 23.63 -2.56 5.09
CA PRO A 304 25.00 -2.08 4.90
C PRO A 304 25.38 -0.90 5.81
N ARG A 305 24.42 -0.17 6.34
CA ARG A 305 24.62 0.94 7.29
C ARG A 305 24.99 0.48 8.70
N TYR A 306 24.82 -0.80 9.04
CA TYR A 306 25.21 -1.37 10.33
C TYR A 306 26.56 -2.13 10.28
N ILE A 307 27.23 -2.17 9.14
CA ILE A 307 28.59 -2.73 8.99
C ILE A 307 29.61 -1.58 9.08
N GLY A 308 29.42 -0.68 9.99
CA GLY A 308 30.28 0.48 10.19
C GLY A 308 30.47 0.77 11.67
N GLU A 309 31.57 0.22 12.21
CA GLU A 309 32.35 0.75 13.34
C GLU A 309 31.73 0.72 14.74
N SER A 310 31.87 -0.43 15.40
CA SER A 310 32.19 -0.40 16.85
C SER A 310 33.61 0.20 16.98
N ARG A 311 33.68 1.44 17.38
CA ARG A 311 34.82 2.02 18.09
C ARG A 311 34.40 2.51 19.45
#